data_7b16ad4079833bc1fe79331b531de3ac
#
_entry.id   7b16ad4079833bc1fe79331b531de3ac
#
_cell.length_a   1.000
_cell.length_b   1.000
_cell.length_c   1.000
_cell.angle_alpha   90.00
_cell.angle_beta   90.00
_cell.angle_gamma   90.00
#
_symmetry.space_group_name_H-M   'P 1'
#
loop_
_entity.id
_entity.type
_entity.pdbx_description
1 polymer ?
#
loop_
_entity_poly.entity_id
_entity_poly.type
_entity_poly.pdbx_seq_one_letter_code
_entity_poly.pdbx_strand_id
1 'polypeptide(L)'
;MDKSIAAADSPISDWQAWGILVVLSIIWGTSYVLIKWGLLYFPPVQVASIRLGVSALAFSPILLRELKKIDYRQLPMLLFVGLMGTGLPAFLFPAAQQEVNSSLAGILNSLTPLFTLLLGLMFFNSRFTWSKTLGIVIGLAGAICLFAFGEQAGLEGKWTYGLLIVLACLCYATSTNLVGFRLKGMKALTISAVSFSLVGIPVLLYLLLGTDFISTLQQTPEAWKGVGYITVLALFSTVLAGIVFFQLIQWTSPVFGSTVSYLVPMVAMSWGALDGEVISIIHFVGMALILSGVYLSKH
;
A
#
# COMPACT_ATOMS: atom_id res chain seq x y z
N MET A 1 32.85 17.60 16.72
CA MET A 1 32.55 16.64 17.74
C MET A 1 31.05 16.70 17.99
N ASP A 2 30.24 15.82 17.46
CA ASP A 2 29.98 14.50 17.99
C ASP A 2 29.62 13.51 16.85
N LYS A 3 30.38 12.46 16.74
CA LYS A 3 30.10 11.24 16.02
C LYS A 3 29.15 10.41 16.89
N SER A 4 28.20 9.78 16.31
CA SER A 4 27.34 8.74 16.90
C SER A 4 25.91 9.18 17.21
N ILE A 5 25.12 9.40 16.13
CA ILE A 5 23.88 8.69 16.13
C ILE A 5 24.24 7.34 15.53
N ALA A 6 24.79 6.47 16.39
CA ALA A 6 24.97 5.07 16.10
C ALA A 6 23.63 4.53 15.56
N ALA A 7 23.70 3.85 14.44
CA ALA A 7 22.64 2.93 14.03
C ALA A 7 22.37 2.05 15.25
N ALA A 8 21.26 2.26 15.94
CA ALA A 8 20.81 1.35 16.96
C ALA A 8 20.77 -0.01 16.25
N ASP A 9 21.50 -1.00 16.78
CA ASP A 9 21.57 -2.34 16.22
C ASP A 9 20.16 -2.80 15.88
N SER A 10 19.86 -2.93 14.60
CA SER A 10 18.56 -3.42 14.19
C SER A 10 18.44 -4.82 14.77
N PRO A 11 17.30 -5.22 15.38
CA PRO A 11 17.13 -6.52 16.00
C PRO A 11 17.15 -7.67 14.98
N ILE A 12 17.31 -7.36 13.69
CA ILE A 12 17.40 -8.29 12.58
C ILE A 12 18.62 -7.98 11.70
N SER A 13 19.18 -9.01 11.10
CA SER A 13 20.25 -8.86 10.11
C SER A 13 19.73 -8.23 8.80
N ASP A 14 20.61 -7.61 8.02
CA ASP A 14 20.26 -7.04 6.71
C ASP A 14 19.64 -8.10 5.80
N TRP A 15 20.14 -9.33 5.82
CA TRP A 15 19.62 -10.43 5.04
C TRP A 15 18.16 -10.79 5.41
N GLN A 16 17.84 -10.79 6.69
CA GLN A 16 16.48 -10.99 7.16
C GLN A 16 15.54 -9.85 6.72
N ALA A 17 16.02 -8.60 6.82
CA ALA A 17 15.26 -7.45 6.36
C ALA A 17 14.95 -7.53 4.86
N TRP A 18 15.92 -7.90 4.02
CA TRP A 18 15.71 -8.13 2.59
C TRP A 18 14.78 -9.31 2.30
N GLY A 19 14.90 -10.40 3.04
CA GLY A 19 13.98 -11.54 2.92
C GLY A 19 12.52 -11.15 3.20
N ILE A 20 12.30 -10.36 4.24
CA ILE A 20 10.96 -9.81 4.56
C ILE A 20 10.45 -8.92 3.41
N LEU A 21 11.28 -8.06 2.83
CA LEU A 21 10.90 -7.21 1.69
C LEU A 21 10.45 -8.06 0.48
N VAL A 22 11.17 -9.14 0.16
CA VAL A 22 10.81 -10.04 -0.92
C VAL A 22 9.44 -10.69 -0.68
N VAL A 23 9.21 -11.21 0.52
CA VAL A 23 7.91 -11.83 0.88
C VAL A 23 6.78 -10.80 0.79
N LEU A 24 6.98 -9.60 1.34
CA LEU A 24 5.99 -8.52 1.27
C LEU A 24 5.71 -8.10 -0.17
N SER A 25 6.74 -8.05 -1.04
CA SER A 25 6.56 -7.69 -2.44
C SER A 25 5.75 -8.73 -3.23
N ILE A 26 5.93 -10.01 -2.93
CA ILE A 26 5.12 -11.09 -3.51
C ILE A 26 3.66 -10.94 -3.08
N ILE A 27 3.42 -10.75 -1.78
CA ILE A 27 2.07 -10.59 -1.24
C ILE A 27 1.39 -9.36 -1.85
N TRP A 28 2.04 -8.20 -1.85
CA TRP A 28 1.44 -6.97 -2.36
C TRP A 28 1.38 -6.90 -3.88
N GLY A 29 2.34 -7.47 -4.60
CA GLY A 29 2.28 -7.58 -6.06
C GLY A 29 1.11 -8.46 -6.53
N THR A 30 0.78 -9.51 -5.77
CA THR A 30 -0.39 -10.36 -6.01
C THR A 30 -1.71 -9.62 -5.68
N SER A 31 -1.69 -8.57 -4.87
CA SER A 31 -2.90 -7.84 -4.50
C SER A 31 -3.63 -7.23 -5.69
N TYR A 32 -2.92 -6.78 -6.72
CA TYR A 32 -3.52 -6.11 -7.88
C TYR A 32 -4.40 -7.05 -8.69
N VAL A 33 -3.93 -8.27 -8.93
CA VAL A 33 -4.74 -9.27 -9.64
C VAL A 33 -5.94 -9.74 -8.79
N LEU A 34 -5.78 -9.86 -7.47
CA LEU A 34 -6.89 -10.19 -6.57
C LEU A 34 -7.96 -9.08 -6.54
N ILE A 35 -7.56 -7.80 -6.59
CA ILE A 35 -8.49 -6.68 -6.73
C ILE A 35 -9.23 -6.79 -8.08
N LYS A 36 -8.50 -6.99 -9.18
CA LYS A 36 -9.08 -7.16 -10.53
C LYS A 36 -10.11 -8.28 -10.56
N TRP A 37 -9.79 -9.44 -9.99
CA TRP A 37 -10.74 -10.55 -9.92
C TRP A 37 -11.92 -10.28 -8.97
N GLY A 38 -11.72 -9.51 -7.91
CA GLY A 38 -12.81 -9.05 -7.04
C GLY A 38 -13.77 -8.12 -7.76
N LEU A 39 -13.27 -7.24 -8.62
CA LEU A 39 -14.05 -6.30 -9.44
C LEU A 39 -14.95 -6.97 -10.49
N LEU A 40 -14.71 -8.24 -10.81
CA LEU A 40 -15.61 -9.02 -11.67
C LEU A 40 -16.96 -9.29 -11.01
N TYR A 41 -17.03 -9.24 -9.69
CA TYR A 41 -18.23 -9.60 -8.91
C TYR A 41 -18.82 -8.44 -8.12
N PHE A 42 -18.00 -7.47 -7.74
CA PHE A 42 -18.37 -6.38 -6.85
C PHE A 42 -17.90 -5.02 -7.36
N PRO A 43 -18.67 -3.95 -7.18
CA PRO A 43 -18.20 -2.60 -7.46
C PRO A 43 -17.04 -2.21 -6.52
N PRO A 44 -16.19 -1.23 -6.88
CA PRO A 44 -14.99 -0.85 -6.13
C PRO A 44 -15.24 -0.59 -4.64
N VAL A 45 -16.35 0.05 -4.32
CA VAL A 45 -16.72 0.36 -2.92
C VAL A 45 -16.95 -0.92 -2.13
N GLN A 46 -17.60 -1.94 -2.71
CA GLN A 46 -17.82 -3.22 -2.04
C GLN A 46 -16.51 -4.03 -1.93
N VAL A 47 -15.66 -4.03 -2.96
CA VAL A 47 -14.32 -4.66 -2.90
C VAL A 47 -13.50 -4.09 -1.73
N ALA A 48 -13.44 -2.75 -1.63
CA ALA A 48 -12.78 -2.07 -0.51
C ALA A 48 -13.40 -2.42 0.85
N SER A 49 -14.73 -2.41 0.92
CA SER A 49 -15.47 -2.64 2.16
C SER A 49 -15.35 -4.08 2.65
N ILE A 50 -15.39 -5.07 1.76
CA ILE A 50 -15.15 -6.48 2.10
C ILE A 50 -13.72 -6.63 2.63
N ARG A 51 -12.71 -6.07 1.94
CA ARG A 51 -11.31 -6.10 2.36
C ARG A 51 -11.12 -5.55 3.76
N LEU A 52 -11.63 -4.35 4.03
CA LEU A 52 -11.50 -3.68 5.33
C LEU A 52 -12.32 -4.37 6.42
N GLY A 53 -13.52 -4.83 6.10
CA GLY A 53 -14.39 -5.56 7.02
C GLY A 53 -13.79 -6.88 7.48
N VAL A 54 -13.31 -7.70 6.53
CA VAL A 54 -12.62 -8.97 6.83
C VAL A 54 -11.37 -8.72 7.65
N SER A 55 -10.60 -7.68 7.33
CA SER A 55 -9.41 -7.31 8.13
C SER A 55 -9.77 -6.92 9.56
N ALA A 56 -10.84 -6.13 9.75
CA ALA A 56 -11.31 -5.75 11.07
C ALA A 56 -11.78 -6.96 11.89
N LEU A 57 -12.49 -7.90 11.26
CA LEU A 57 -12.90 -9.16 11.90
C LEU A 57 -11.68 -10.00 12.31
N ALA A 58 -10.67 -10.11 11.45
CA ALA A 58 -9.44 -10.83 11.76
C ALA A 58 -8.66 -10.19 12.92
N PHE A 59 -8.68 -8.86 13.03
CA PHE A 59 -8.04 -8.13 14.12
C PHE A 59 -8.87 -8.08 15.40
N SER A 60 -10.16 -8.42 15.38
CA SER A 60 -11.06 -8.25 16.52
C SER A 60 -10.57 -8.89 17.84
N PRO A 61 -9.97 -10.12 17.86
CA PRO A 61 -9.47 -10.69 19.12
C PRO A 61 -8.28 -9.90 19.70
N ILE A 62 -7.46 -9.32 18.81
CA ILE A 62 -6.31 -8.51 19.21
C ILE A 62 -6.78 -7.14 19.67
N LEU A 63 -7.70 -6.53 18.94
CA LEU A 63 -8.31 -5.25 19.28
C LEU A 63 -8.87 -5.26 20.69
N LEU A 64 -9.68 -6.27 21.05
CA LEU A 64 -10.30 -6.38 22.39
C LEU A 64 -9.27 -6.47 23.52
N ARG A 65 -8.09 -7.06 23.25
CA ARG A 65 -6.99 -7.13 24.22
C ARG A 65 -6.21 -5.83 24.34
N GLU A 66 -5.97 -5.18 23.21
CA GLU A 66 -5.10 -4.00 23.12
C GLU A 66 -5.83 -2.70 23.49
N LEU A 67 -7.15 -2.57 23.21
CA LEU A 67 -7.93 -1.38 23.57
C LEU A 67 -7.85 -1.02 25.05
N LYS A 68 -7.75 -2.04 25.94
CA LYS A 68 -7.62 -1.83 27.40
C LYS A 68 -6.28 -1.24 27.82
N LYS A 69 -5.26 -1.26 26.93
CA LYS A 69 -3.89 -0.84 27.22
C LYS A 69 -3.52 0.48 26.55
N ILE A 70 -4.32 0.94 25.56
CA ILE A 70 -4.02 2.11 24.77
C ILE A 70 -4.55 3.35 25.48
N ASP A 71 -3.71 4.38 25.54
CA ASP A 71 -4.16 5.74 25.88
C ASP A 71 -5.09 6.23 24.75
N TYR A 72 -6.34 6.54 25.10
CA TYR A 72 -7.34 7.04 24.16
C TYR A 72 -6.90 8.34 23.45
N ARG A 73 -5.92 9.08 24.00
CA ARG A 73 -5.30 10.24 23.35
C ARG A 73 -4.53 9.87 22.08
N GLN A 74 -4.14 8.61 21.93
CA GLN A 74 -3.46 8.10 20.74
C GLN A 74 -4.43 7.63 19.65
N LEU A 75 -5.71 7.45 19.96
CA LEU A 75 -6.71 6.97 19.00
C LEU A 75 -6.85 7.85 17.76
N PRO A 76 -6.84 9.20 17.82
CA PRO A 76 -6.88 10.04 16.62
C PRO A 76 -5.69 9.80 15.69
N MET A 77 -4.49 9.62 16.25
CA MET A 77 -3.30 9.32 15.47
C MET A 77 -3.39 7.91 14.83
N LEU A 78 -3.86 6.93 15.57
CA LEU A 78 -4.06 5.56 15.07
C LEU A 78 -5.14 5.52 13.99
N LEU A 79 -6.25 6.25 14.17
CA LEU A 79 -7.28 6.40 13.13
C LEU A 79 -6.68 7.03 11.87
N PHE A 80 -5.90 8.08 12.00
CA PHE A 80 -5.26 8.74 10.85
C PHE A 80 -4.27 7.81 10.15
N VAL A 81 -3.45 7.06 10.89
CA VAL A 81 -2.57 6.01 10.33
C VAL A 81 -3.38 4.93 9.62
N GLY A 82 -4.52 4.51 10.18
CA GLY A 82 -5.41 3.53 9.55
C GLY A 82 -6.04 4.06 8.27
N LEU A 83 -6.53 5.29 8.28
CA LEU A 83 -7.09 5.95 7.10
C LEU A 83 -6.04 6.07 5.98
N MET A 84 -4.84 6.56 6.30
CA MET A 84 -3.76 6.73 5.33
C MET A 84 -3.10 5.40 4.94
N GLY A 85 -2.90 4.47 5.88
CA GLY A 85 -2.16 3.24 5.64
C GLY A 85 -2.98 2.12 4.99
N THR A 86 -4.30 2.17 5.07
CA THR A 86 -5.15 1.14 4.47
C THR A 86 -6.52 1.66 4.04
N GLY A 87 -7.17 2.52 4.80
CA GLY A 87 -8.53 2.97 4.55
C GLY A 87 -8.70 3.59 3.16
N LEU A 88 -8.16 4.79 2.94
CA LEU A 88 -8.26 5.47 1.65
C LEU A 88 -7.65 4.66 0.50
N PRO A 89 -6.44 4.08 0.61
CA PRO A 89 -5.90 3.25 -0.46
C PRO A 89 -6.78 2.05 -0.83
N ALA A 90 -7.48 1.44 0.13
CA ALA A 90 -8.36 0.31 -0.16
C ALA A 90 -9.53 0.68 -1.08
N PHE A 91 -9.98 1.94 -1.08
CA PHE A 91 -10.97 2.45 -2.03
C PHE A 91 -10.34 2.96 -3.33
N LEU A 92 -9.18 3.64 -3.24
CA LEU A 92 -8.52 4.27 -4.38
C LEU A 92 -8.01 3.24 -5.40
N PHE A 93 -7.40 2.13 -4.95
CA PHE A 93 -6.90 1.11 -5.87
C PHE A 93 -8.01 0.40 -6.67
N PRO A 94 -9.09 -0.13 -6.07
CA PRO A 94 -10.16 -0.72 -6.84
C PRO A 94 -10.86 0.28 -7.77
N ALA A 95 -11.02 1.54 -7.33
CA ALA A 95 -11.57 2.59 -8.18
C ALA A 95 -10.66 2.86 -9.40
N ALA A 96 -9.35 2.90 -9.21
CA ALA A 96 -8.39 3.06 -10.29
C ALA A 96 -8.39 1.84 -11.22
N GLN A 97 -8.40 0.64 -10.67
CA GLN A 97 -8.32 -0.61 -11.43
C GLN A 97 -9.60 -0.96 -12.24
N GLN A 98 -10.63 -0.12 -12.18
CA GLN A 98 -11.71 -0.19 -13.18
C GLN A 98 -11.21 0.14 -14.59
N GLU A 99 -10.18 0.99 -14.69
CA GLU A 99 -9.69 1.54 -15.96
C GLU A 99 -8.17 1.40 -16.12
N VAL A 100 -7.45 1.06 -15.04
CA VAL A 100 -6.00 0.88 -15.00
C VAL A 100 -5.71 -0.60 -14.76
N ASN A 101 -4.90 -1.20 -15.62
CA ASN A 101 -4.51 -2.60 -15.47
C ASN A 101 -3.62 -2.85 -14.23
N SER A 102 -3.50 -4.11 -13.82
CA SER A 102 -2.76 -4.50 -12.62
C SER A 102 -1.27 -4.19 -12.72
N SER A 103 -0.69 -4.33 -13.90
CA SER A 103 0.72 -4.06 -14.18
C SER A 103 1.05 -2.59 -13.97
N LEU A 104 0.27 -1.69 -14.57
CA LEU A 104 0.46 -0.25 -14.42
C LEU A 104 0.18 0.22 -12.99
N ALA A 105 -0.84 -0.34 -12.32
CA ALA A 105 -1.13 -0.03 -10.93
C ALA A 105 0.08 -0.36 -10.02
N GLY A 106 0.70 -1.52 -10.24
CA GLY A 106 1.92 -1.91 -9.53
C GLY A 106 3.11 -0.99 -9.81
N ILE A 107 3.31 -0.56 -11.07
CA ILE A 107 4.40 0.35 -11.44
C ILE A 107 4.19 1.73 -10.79
N LEU A 108 2.99 2.30 -10.89
CA LEU A 108 2.70 3.61 -10.28
C LEU A 108 2.84 3.58 -8.75
N ASN A 109 2.55 2.45 -8.11
CA ASN A 109 2.77 2.29 -6.67
C ASN A 109 4.24 2.44 -6.27
N SER A 110 5.20 2.28 -7.19
CA SER A 110 6.63 2.51 -6.94
C SER A 110 6.97 3.98 -6.67
N LEU A 111 6.03 4.90 -6.80
CA LEU A 111 6.17 6.29 -6.35
C LEU A 111 6.13 6.43 -4.82
N THR A 112 5.65 5.42 -4.09
CA THR A 112 5.52 5.47 -2.63
C THR A 112 6.85 5.81 -1.91
N PRO A 113 8.01 5.22 -2.22
CA PRO A 113 9.28 5.60 -1.59
C PRO A 113 9.68 7.05 -1.86
N LEU A 114 9.36 7.54 -3.04
CA LEU A 114 9.63 8.92 -3.44
C LEU A 114 8.83 9.89 -2.56
N PHE A 115 7.53 9.65 -2.39
CA PHE A 115 6.69 10.43 -1.49
C PHE A 115 7.07 10.23 -0.02
N THR A 116 7.49 9.03 0.38
CA THR A 116 7.98 8.78 1.75
C THR A 116 9.20 9.65 2.07
N LEU A 117 10.13 9.74 1.13
CA LEU A 117 11.30 10.60 1.27
C LEU A 117 10.91 12.09 1.24
N LEU A 118 10.06 12.50 0.29
CA LEU A 118 9.62 13.90 0.17
C LEU A 118 8.94 14.39 1.46
N LEU A 119 7.97 13.62 1.97
CA LEU A 119 7.29 13.94 3.23
C LEU A 119 8.27 13.88 4.42
N GLY A 120 9.21 12.96 4.40
CA GLY A 120 10.29 12.89 5.39
C GLY A 120 11.14 14.14 5.44
N LEU A 121 11.47 14.72 4.28
CA LEU A 121 12.21 15.98 4.17
C LEU A 121 11.37 17.17 4.65
N MET A 122 10.09 17.23 4.28
CA MET A 122 9.22 18.37 4.58
C MET A 122 8.79 18.43 6.04
N PHE A 123 8.48 17.27 6.66
CA PHE A 123 7.80 17.23 7.96
C PHE A 123 8.56 16.50 9.07
N PHE A 124 9.65 15.79 8.75
CA PHE A 124 10.36 14.95 9.72
C PHE A 124 11.86 15.22 9.78
N ASN A 125 12.29 16.42 9.38
CA ASN A 125 13.69 16.89 9.45
C ASN A 125 14.72 15.94 8.82
N SER A 126 14.34 15.21 7.77
CA SER A 126 15.30 14.43 7.00
C SER A 126 16.29 15.36 6.29
N ARG A 127 17.56 14.94 6.15
CA ARG A 127 18.59 15.78 5.52
C ARG A 127 18.35 15.88 4.00
N PHE A 128 18.38 17.10 3.50
CA PHE A 128 18.37 17.40 2.07
C PHE A 128 19.72 17.04 1.43
N THR A 129 19.70 16.45 0.24
CA THR A 129 20.87 16.24 -0.61
C THR A 129 20.48 16.41 -2.07
N TRP A 130 21.41 16.86 -2.92
CA TRP A 130 21.18 17.00 -4.36
C TRP A 130 20.80 15.67 -5.02
N SER A 131 21.38 14.56 -4.57
CA SER A 131 21.03 13.22 -5.04
C SER A 131 19.55 12.91 -4.85
N LYS A 132 19.00 13.27 -3.68
CA LYS A 132 17.56 13.09 -3.40
C LYS A 132 16.67 13.92 -4.32
N THR A 133 17.03 15.17 -4.57
CA THR A 133 16.28 16.04 -5.47
C THR A 133 16.29 15.51 -6.90
N LEU A 134 17.46 15.12 -7.41
CA LEU A 134 17.59 14.52 -8.74
C LEU A 134 16.77 13.22 -8.83
N GLY A 135 16.82 12.38 -7.82
CA GLY A 135 16.02 11.18 -7.74
C GLY A 135 14.51 11.44 -7.80
N ILE A 136 14.02 12.47 -7.09
CA ILE A 136 12.62 12.89 -7.14
C ILE A 136 12.24 13.32 -8.57
N VAL A 137 13.05 14.14 -9.23
CA VAL A 137 12.80 14.62 -10.59
C VAL A 137 12.73 13.47 -11.58
N ILE A 138 13.69 12.54 -11.54
CA ILE A 138 13.73 11.38 -12.44
C ILE A 138 12.53 10.45 -12.18
N GLY A 139 12.18 10.19 -10.93
CA GLY A 139 11.04 9.34 -10.58
C GLY A 139 9.70 9.93 -11.05
N LEU A 140 9.52 11.25 -10.89
CA LEU A 140 8.35 11.96 -11.41
C LEU A 140 8.33 11.97 -12.95
N ALA A 141 9.47 12.12 -13.62
CA ALA A 141 9.56 12.01 -15.07
C ALA A 141 9.11 10.63 -15.57
N GLY A 142 9.44 9.55 -14.84
CA GLY A 142 8.94 8.20 -15.12
C GLY A 142 7.42 8.08 -15.02
N ALA A 143 6.81 8.67 -13.98
CA ALA A 143 5.36 8.72 -13.85
C ALA A 143 4.71 9.53 -14.98
N ILE A 144 5.25 10.71 -15.31
CA ILE A 144 4.77 11.54 -16.43
C ILE A 144 4.87 10.78 -17.75
N CYS A 145 5.96 10.04 -17.97
CA CYS A 145 6.12 9.20 -19.16
C CYS A 145 4.98 8.19 -19.29
N LEU A 146 4.62 7.49 -18.20
CA LEU A 146 3.49 6.54 -18.19
C LEU A 146 2.15 7.23 -18.48
N PHE A 147 1.94 8.44 -17.97
CA PHE A 147 0.71 9.19 -18.25
C PHE A 147 0.69 9.77 -19.69
N ALA A 148 1.83 10.24 -20.20
CA ALA A 148 1.92 10.80 -21.56
C ALA A 148 1.68 9.74 -22.64
N PHE A 149 2.10 8.51 -22.40
CA PHE A 149 1.89 7.36 -23.30
C PHE A 149 0.82 6.41 -22.76
N GLY A 150 -0.21 6.98 -22.15
CA GLY A 150 -1.23 6.25 -21.37
C GLY A 150 -1.97 5.16 -22.14
N GLU A 151 -2.25 5.35 -23.43
CA GLU A 151 -2.88 4.34 -24.29
C GLU A 151 -2.03 3.06 -24.37
N GLN A 152 -0.72 3.21 -24.59
CA GLN A 152 0.21 2.09 -24.64
C GLN A 152 0.46 1.44 -23.27
N ALA A 153 0.22 2.20 -22.21
CA ALA A 153 0.38 1.75 -20.82
C ALA A 153 -0.94 1.25 -20.17
N GLY A 154 -2.05 1.23 -20.93
CA GLY A 154 -3.35 0.77 -20.42
C GLY A 154 -4.17 1.84 -19.69
N LEU A 155 -3.89 3.15 -19.92
CA LEU A 155 -4.71 4.25 -19.40
C LEU A 155 -5.79 4.72 -20.37
N GLU A 156 -5.65 4.47 -21.66
CA GLU A 156 -6.63 4.80 -22.72
C GLU A 156 -7.28 6.19 -22.58
N GLY A 157 -6.47 7.22 -22.26
CA GLY A 157 -6.92 8.60 -22.04
C GLY A 157 -7.57 8.85 -20.65
N LYS A 158 -7.66 7.86 -19.79
CA LYS A 158 -8.28 7.96 -18.45
C LYS A 158 -7.23 8.23 -17.36
N TRP A 159 -6.36 9.18 -17.57
CA TRP A 159 -5.26 9.55 -16.67
C TRP A 159 -5.71 9.89 -15.23
N THR A 160 -6.97 10.33 -15.05
CA THR A 160 -7.54 10.61 -13.72
C THR A 160 -7.55 9.39 -12.82
N TYR A 161 -7.73 8.19 -13.37
CA TYR A 161 -7.68 6.95 -12.60
C TYR A 161 -6.25 6.63 -12.12
N GLY A 162 -5.24 6.94 -12.92
CA GLY A 162 -3.84 6.85 -12.48
C GLY A 162 -3.52 7.79 -11.34
N LEU A 163 -4.12 8.99 -11.28
CA LEU A 163 -3.96 9.92 -10.16
C LEU A 163 -4.52 9.38 -8.85
N LEU A 164 -5.52 8.50 -8.87
CA LEU A 164 -6.01 7.83 -7.67
C LEU A 164 -4.91 6.96 -7.03
N ILE A 165 -4.10 6.29 -7.86
CA ILE A 165 -2.95 5.50 -7.38
C ILE A 165 -1.87 6.42 -6.81
N VAL A 166 -1.58 7.54 -7.47
CA VAL A 166 -0.63 8.55 -6.96
C VAL A 166 -1.08 9.07 -5.59
N LEU A 167 -2.37 9.35 -5.43
CA LEU A 167 -2.95 9.75 -4.14
C LEU A 167 -2.82 8.63 -3.09
N ALA A 168 -3.04 7.38 -3.47
CA ALA A 168 -2.83 6.23 -2.58
C ALA A 168 -1.37 6.12 -2.13
N CYS A 169 -0.39 6.39 -3.02
CA CYS A 169 1.03 6.42 -2.67
C CYS A 169 1.36 7.51 -1.64
N LEU A 170 0.75 8.70 -1.78
CA LEU A 170 0.86 9.77 -0.77
C LEU A 170 0.29 9.35 0.58
N CYS A 171 -0.85 8.67 0.58
CA CYS A 171 -1.46 8.13 1.79
C CYS A 171 -0.53 7.10 2.46
N TYR A 172 0.00 6.14 1.71
CA TYR A 172 0.97 5.16 2.23
C TYR A 172 2.22 5.82 2.78
N ALA A 173 2.79 6.78 2.06
CA ALA A 173 3.97 7.53 2.49
C ALA A 173 3.73 8.28 3.81
N THR A 174 2.54 8.87 3.97
CA THR A 174 2.14 9.55 5.21
C THR A 174 2.07 8.58 6.37
N SER A 175 1.36 7.47 6.22
CA SER A 175 1.24 6.43 7.24
C SER A 175 2.60 5.85 7.62
N THR A 176 3.44 5.52 6.64
CA THR A 176 4.78 4.96 6.82
C THR A 176 5.67 5.88 7.65
N ASN A 177 5.67 7.19 7.36
CA ASN A 177 6.43 8.17 8.13
C ASN A 177 5.88 8.30 9.57
N LEU A 178 4.57 8.36 9.75
CA LEU A 178 3.96 8.45 11.08
C LEU A 178 4.30 7.23 11.94
N VAL A 179 4.21 6.03 11.40
CA VAL A 179 4.59 4.79 12.12
C VAL A 179 6.06 4.83 12.50
N GLY A 180 6.94 5.23 11.59
CA GLY A 180 8.38 5.24 11.83
C GLY A 180 8.88 6.34 12.76
N PHE A 181 8.20 7.51 12.79
CA PHE A 181 8.68 8.66 13.57
C PHE A 181 7.84 8.94 14.83
N ARG A 182 6.53 8.73 14.79
CA ARG A 182 5.61 9.08 15.90
C ARG A 182 5.14 7.88 16.73
N LEU A 183 5.09 6.69 16.15
CA LEU A 183 4.58 5.49 16.81
C LEU A 183 5.66 4.43 17.06
N LYS A 184 6.94 4.80 16.98
CA LYS A 184 8.09 3.88 17.15
C LYS A 184 8.10 3.13 18.49
N GLY A 185 7.50 3.71 19.54
CA GLY A 185 7.41 3.07 20.87
C GLY A 185 6.20 2.10 21.04
N MET A 186 5.30 2.03 20.06
CA MET A 186 4.12 1.16 20.11
C MET A 186 4.37 -0.12 19.31
N LYS A 187 3.91 -1.26 19.79
CA LYS A 187 4.04 -2.53 19.04
C LYS A 187 3.33 -2.46 17.68
N ALA A 188 3.99 -2.93 16.63
CA ALA A 188 3.45 -2.95 15.27
C ALA A 188 2.09 -3.67 15.21
N LEU A 189 1.95 -4.78 15.94
CA LEU A 189 0.69 -5.52 16.06
C LEU A 189 -0.44 -4.65 16.64
N THR A 190 -0.16 -3.86 17.68
CA THR A 190 -1.11 -2.93 18.30
C THR A 190 -1.50 -1.82 17.33
N ILE A 191 -0.51 -1.22 16.64
CA ILE A 191 -0.77 -0.19 15.62
C ILE A 191 -1.68 -0.75 14.55
N SER A 192 -1.35 -1.90 13.95
CA SER A 192 -2.15 -2.51 12.88
C SER A 192 -3.56 -2.88 13.34
N ALA A 193 -3.67 -3.58 14.47
CA ALA A 193 -4.97 -4.06 14.97
C ALA A 193 -5.92 -2.90 15.28
N VAL A 194 -5.44 -1.86 15.95
CA VAL A 194 -6.30 -0.73 16.33
C VAL A 194 -6.57 0.18 15.12
N SER A 195 -5.53 0.57 14.37
CA SER A 195 -5.69 1.48 13.22
C SER A 195 -6.63 0.89 12.17
N PHE A 196 -6.45 -0.38 11.82
CA PHE A 196 -7.25 -1.00 10.75
C PHE A 196 -8.66 -1.33 11.22
N SER A 197 -8.85 -1.69 12.51
CA SER A 197 -10.19 -1.91 13.06
C SER A 197 -11.00 -0.62 13.19
N LEU A 198 -10.36 0.50 13.58
CA LEU A 198 -11.05 1.81 13.67
C LEU A 198 -11.63 2.25 12.31
N VAL A 199 -11.00 1.87 11.21
CA VAL A 199 -11.50 2.13 9.86
C VAL A 199 -12.43 1.01 9.39
N GLY A 200 -12.04 -0.25 9.61
CA GLY A 200 -12.73 -1.40 9.03
C GLY A 200 -14.08 -1.70 9.67
N ILE A 201 -14.28 -1.44 10.99
CA ILE A 201 -15.56 -1.68 11.64
C ILE A 201 -16.68 -0.78 11.07
N PRO A 202 -16.52 0.56 10.98
CA PRO A 202 -17.54 1.40 10.33
C PRO A 202 -17.80 1.02 8.88
N VAL A 203 -16.74 0.67 8.13
CA VAL A 203 -16.86 0.27 6.73
C VAL A 203 -17.58 -1.08 6.58
N LEU A 204 -17.36 -2.03 7.50
CA LEU A 204 -18.11 -3.29 7.54
C LEU A 204 -19.61 -3.04 7.78
N LEU A 205 -19.94 -2.16 8.71
CA LEU A 205 -21.33 -1.79 8.96
C LEU A 205 -21.96 -1.14 7.72
N TYR A 206 -21.24 -0.25 7.06
CA TYR A 206 -21.68 0.34 5.80
C TYR A 206 -21.90 -0.73 4.70
N LEU A 207 -20.99 -1.70 4.56
CA LEU A 207 -21.13 -2.80 3.60
C LEU A 207 -22.44 -3.58 3.81
N LEU A 208 -22.73 -3.92 5.07
CA LEU A 208 -23.88 -4.78 5.41
C LEU A 208 -25.22 -4.05 5.39
N LEU A 209 -25.25 -2.76 5.73
CA LEU A 209 -26.47 -1.97 5.93
C LEU A 209 -26.72 -0.95 4.82
N GLY A 210 -25.68 -0.50 4.14
CA GLY A 210 -25.75 0.61 3.17
C GLY A 210 -25.47 0.21 1.73
N THR A 211 -25.27 -1.09 1.44
CA THR A 211 -25.00 -1.56 0.06
C THR A 211 -25.83 -2.82 -0.27
N ASP A 212 -25.91 -3.13 -1.56
CA ASP A 212 -26.60 -4.33 -2.06
C ASP A 212 -25.77 -5.62 -1.90
N PHE A 213 -24.76 -5.62 -1.04
CA PHE A 213 -23.84 -6.74 -0.87
C PHE A 213 -24.56 -8.06 -0.54
N ILE A 214 -25.48 -8.03 0.43
CA ILE A 214 -26.24 -9.23 0.84
C ILE A 214 -27.12 -9.75 -0.30
N SER A 215 -27.83 -8.86 -0.98
CA SER A 215 -28.68 -9.25 -2.12
C SER A 215 -27.84 -9.78 -3.28
N THR A 216 -26.66 -9.21 -3.54
CA THR A 216 -25.73 -9.72 -4.56
C THR A 216 -25.28 -11.15 -4.24
N LEU A 217 -24.95 -11.46 -2.98
CA LEU A 217 -24.59 -12.82 -2.56
C LEU A 217 -25.70 -13.82 -2.69
N GLN A 218 -26.94 -13.39 -2.45
CA GLN A 218 -28.12 -14.28 -2.56
C GLN A 218 -28.53 -14.55 -4.01
N GLN A 219 -28.39 -13.55 -4.88
CA GLN A 219 -28.83 -13.63 -6.27
C GLN A 219 -27.76 -14.16 -7.22
N THR A 220 -26.49 -14.03 -6.87
CA THR A 220 -25.35 -14.41 -7.72
C THR A 220 -24.46 -15.42 -6.97
N PRO A 221 -24.69 -16.74 -7.12
CA PRO A 221 -23.90 -17.77 -6.43
C PRO A 221 -22.38 -17.65 -6.67
N GLU A 222 -21.99 -17.16 -7.85
CA GLU A 222 -20.59 -16.96 -8.23
C GLU A 222 -19.91 -15.81 -7.47
N ALA A 223 -20.69 -14.87 -6.90
CA ALA A 223 -20.16 -13.77 -6.10
C ALA A 223 -19.32 -14.25 -4.90
N TRP A 224 -19.58 -15.47 -4.39
CA TRP A 224 -18.75 -16.09 -3.36
C TRP A 224 -17.29 -16.29 -3.78
N LYS A 225 -17.00 -16.45 -5.09
CA LYS A 225 -15.63 -16.48 -5.60
C LYS A 225 -14.95 -15.12 -5.37
N GLY A 226 -15.67 -14.03 -5.65
CA GLY A 226 -15.21 -12.66 -5.38
C GLY A 226 -14.93 -12.41 -3.90
N VAL A 227 -15.81 -12.86 -3.00
CA VAL A 227 -15.56 -12.82 -1.55
C VAL A 227 -14.30 -13.59 -1.20
N GLY A 228 -14.08 -14.76 -1.81
CA GLY A 228 -12.87 -15.57 -1.60
C GLY A 228 -11.59 -14.81 -1.99
N TYR A 229 -11.53 -14.21 -3.18
CA TYR A 229 -10.39 -13.42 -3.64
C TYR A 229 -10.09 -12.24 -2.71
N ILE A 230 -11.13 -11.51 -2.30
CA ILE A 230 -10.98 -10.35 -1.43
C ILE A 230 -10.64 -10.77 0.00
N THR A 231 -11.11 -11.93 0.47
CA THR A 231 -10.72 -12.48 1.77
C THR A 231 -9.23 -12.84 1.80
N VAL A 232 -8.71 -13.50 0.77
CA VAL A 232 -7.27 -13.76 0.63
C VAL A 232 -6.48 -12.44 0.62
N LEU A 233 -6.93 -11.47 -0.16
CA LEU A 233 -6.36 -10.12 -0.19
C LEU A 233 -6.35 -9.49 1.21
N ALA A 234 -7.44 -9.55 1.96
CA ALA A 234 -7.56 -8.98 3.30
C ALA A 234 -6.61 -9.64 4.30
N LEU A 235 -6.61 -10.97 4.36
CA LEU A 235 -5.82 -11.70 5.37
C LEU A 235 -4.32 -11.62 5.10
N PHE A 236 -3.89 -11.76 3.86
CA PHE A 236 -2.47 -11.74 3.54
C PHE A 236 -1.95 -10.31 3.33
N SER A 237 -2.60 -9.50 2.50
CA SER A 237 -2.05 -8.20 2.11
C SER A 237 -2.37 -7.08 3.09
N THR A 238 -3.45 -7.18 3.87
CA THR A 238 -3.80 -6.16 4.86
C THR A 238 -3.40 -6.60 6.27
N VAL A 239 -3.82 -7.78 6.72
CA VAL A 239 -3.56 -8.22 8.09
C VAL A 239 -2.11 -8.64 8.26
N LEU A 240 -1.68 -9.71 7.60
CA LEU A 240 -0.33 -10.26 7.77
C LEU A 240 0.74 -9.26 7.32
N ALA A 241 0.66 -8.82 6.06
CA ALA A 241 1.65 -7.91 5.51
C ALA A 241 1.68 -6.56 6.22
N GLY A 242 0.54 -6.04 6.68
CA GLY A 242 0.47 -4.78 7.45
C GLY A 242 1.23 -4.86 8.77
N ILE A 243 1.07 -5.95 9.53
CA ILE A 243 1.80 -6.17 10.79
C ILE A 243 3.30 -6.26 10.50
N VAL A 244 3.69 -7.12 9.55
CA VAL A 244 5.09 -7.37 9.21
C VAL A 244 5.76 -6.11 8.68
N PHE A 245 5.06 -5.32 7.87
CA PHE A 245 5.57 -4.07 7.32
C PHE A 245 5.78 -3.00 8.38
N PHE A 246 4.81 -2.79 9.27
CA PHE A 246 5.00 -1.83 10.37
C PHE A 246 6.13 -2.25 11.30
N GLN A 247 6.28 -3.55 11.53
CA GLN A 247 7.40 -4.08 12.30
C GLN A 247 8.74 -3.84 11.58
N LEU A 248 8.79 -4.06 10.26
CA LEU A 248 9.98 -3.80 9.45
C LEU A 248 10.38 -2.32 9.49
N ILE A 249 9.41 -1.39 9.36
CA ILE A 249 9.65 0.05 9.49
C ILE A 249 10.29 0.39 10.84
N GLN A 250 9.80 -0.22 11.93
CA GLN A 250 10.30 0.03 13.26
C GLN A 250 11.71 -0.54 13.49
N TRP A 251 12.01 -1.69 12.89
CA TRP A 251 13.33 -2.32 12.96
C TRP A 251 14.37 -1.62 12.08
N THR A 252 13.93 -0.96 11.03
CA THR A 252 14.82 -0.32 10.05
C THR A 252 14.52 1.18 9.93
N SER A 253 13.79 1.59 8.92
CA SER A 253 13.34 2.97 8.71
C SER A 253 12.13 3.03 7.76
N PRO A 254 11.37 4.15 7.75
CA PRO A 254 10.31 4.39 6.76
C PRO A 254 10.80 4.27 5.32
N VAL A 255 11.98 4.83 5.03
CA VAL A 255 12.58 4.81 3.69
C VAL A 255 12.95 3.38 3.29
N PHE A 256 13.59 2.60 4.17
CA PHE A 256 13.91 1.21 3.88
C PHE A 256 12.64 0.38 3.68
N GLY A 257 11.67 0.46 4.58
CA GLY A 257 10.38 -0.25 4.44
C GLY A 257 9.69 0.04 3.11
N SER A 258 9.65 1.32 2.68
CA SER A 258 9.01 1.71 1.43
C SER A 258 9.70 1.13 0.18
N THR A 259 10.95 0.67 0.26
CA THR A 259 11.66 0.05 -0.88
C THR A 259 11.04 -1.27 -1.35
N VAL A 260 10.14 -1.86 -0.57
CA VAL A 260 9.32 -3.00 -1.02
C VAL A 260 8.62 -2.70 -2.35
N SER A 261 8.22 -1.44 -2.56
CA SER A 261 7.56 -0.99 -3.79
C SER A 261 8.44 -1.08 -5.05
N TYR A 262 9.73 -1.39 -4.94
CA TYR A 262 10.59 -1.65 -6.11
C TYR A 262 10.39 -3.04 -6.69
N LEU A 263 10.13 -4.01 -5.81
CA LEU A 263 9.93 -5.39 -6.22
C LEU A 263 8.47 -5.69 -6.60
N VAL A 264 7.53 -4.94 -6.04
CA VAL A 264 6.09 -5.08 -6.29
C VAL A 264 5.73 -5.03 -7.78
N PRO A 265 6.27 -4.11 -8.63
CA PRO A 265 5.94 -4.07 -10.05
C PRO A 265 6.31 -5.33 -10.80
N MET A 266 7.42 -5.96 -10.45
CA MET A 266 7.85 -7.22 -11.09
C MET A 266 6.80 -8.32 -10.90
N VAL A 267 6.28 -8.44 -9.67
CA VAL A 267 5.24 -9.42 -9.35
C VAL A 267 3.91 -9.03 -9.99
N ALA A 268 3.53 -7.74 -9.95
CA ALA A 268 2.30 -7.25 -10.55
C ALA A 268 2.28 -7.45 -12.08
N MET A 269 3.39 -7.15 -12.76
CA MET A 269 3.54 -7.38 -14.21
C MET A 269 3.52 -8.87 -14.55
N SER A 270 4.13 -9.73 -13.72
CA SER A 270 4.09 -11.17 -13.93
C SER A 270 2.65 -11.71 -13.86
N TRP A 271 1.89 -11.27 -12.86
CA TRP A 271 0.47 -11.60 -12.76
C TRP A 271 -0.36 -11.00 -13.90
N GLY A 272 -0.10 -9.73 -14.27
CA GLY A 272 -0.77 -9.08 -15.40
C GLY A 272 -0.56 -9.85 -16.70
N ALA A 273 0.68 -10.26 -17.00
CA ALA A 273 0.99 -11.06 -18.18
C ALA A 273 0.28 -12.42 -18.17
N LEU A 274 0.23 -13.10 -17.01
CA LEU A 274 -0.50 -14.37 -16.85
C LEU A 274 -2.01 -14.20 -16.99
N ASP A 275 -2.54 -13.03 -16.63
CA ASP A 275 -3.95 -12.67 -16.71
C ASP A 275 -4.33 -12.02 -18.07
N GLY A 276 -3.41 -12.07 -19.06
CA GLY A 276 -3.64 -11.61 -20.43
C GLY A 276 -3.48 -10.12 -20.68
N GLU A 277 -2.87 -9.37 -19.75
CA GLU A 277 -2.54 -7.95 -19.95
C GLU A 277 -1.40 -7.79 -20.97
N VAL A 278 -1.52 -6.82 -21.87
CA VAL A 278 -0.49 -6.49 -22.83
C VAL A 278 0.63 -5.70 -22.13
N ILE A 279 1.80 -6.30 -22.01
CA ILE A 279 2.99 -5.64 -21.45
C ILE A 279 3.75 -4.95 -22.59
N SER A 280 3.68 -3.64 -22.66
CA SER A 280 4.36 -2.81 -23.66
C SER A 280 5.73 -2.33 -23.15
N ILE A 281 6.59 -1.87 -24.09
CA ILE A 281 7.90 -1.31 -23.74
C ILE A 281 7.80 -0.11 -22.79
N ILE A 282 6.69 0.64 -22.84
CA ILE A 282 6.49 1.81 -22.00
C ILE A 282 6.39 1.47 -20.51
N HIS A 283 5.87 0.28 -20.16
CA HIS A 283 5.86 -0.21 -18.78
C HIS A 283 7.29 -0.37 -18.25
N PHE A 284 8.20 -0.94 -19.06
CA PHE A 284 9.60 -1.11 -18.66
C PHE A 284 10.32 0.23 -18.56
N VAL A 285 10.11 1.15 -19.52
CA VAL A 285 10.72 2.49 -19.49
C VAL A 285 10.26 3.29 -18.28
N GLY A 286 8.95 3.37 -18.05
CA GLY A 286 8.39 4.06 -16.89
C GLY A 286 8.86 3.46 -15.56
N MET A 287 8.86 2.14 -15.45
CA MET A 287 9.38 1.42 -14.29
C MET A 287 10.86 1.71 -14.07
N ALA A 288 11.70 1.62 -15.10
CA ALA A 288 13.12 1.88 -14.99
C ALA A 288 13.43 3.33 -14.54
N LEU A 289 12.70 4.32 -15.06
CA LEU A 289 12.83 5.72 -14.63
C LEU A 289 12.43 5.90 -13.16
N ILE A 290 11.27 5.36 -12.75
CA ILE A 290 10.81 5.45 -11.36
C ILE A 290 11.83 4.79 -10.43
N LEU A 291 12.25 3.56 -10.71
CA LEU A 291 13.20 2.82 -9.89
C LEU A 291 14.57 3.50 -9.83
N SER A 292 15.06 4.07 -10.96
CA SER A 292 16.29 4.84 -11.00
C SER A 292 16.21 6.10 -10.15
N GLY A 293 15.08 6.83 -10.21
CA GLY A 293 14.82 8.00 -9.39
C GLY A 293 14.86 7.68 -7.91
N VAL A 294 14.21 6.59 -7.52
CA VAL A 294 14.20 6.17 -6.12
C VAL A 294 15.56 5.65 -5.67
N TYR A 295 16.30 4.91 -6.50
CA TYR A 295 17.67 4.48 -6.17
C TYR A 295 18.59 5.67 -5.91
N LEU A 296 18.55 6.70 -6.76
CA LEU A 296 19.33 7.92 -6.58
C LEU A 296 18.93 8.70 -5.31
N SER A 297 17.65 8.69 -4.96
CA SER A 297 17.17 9.40 -3.76
C SER A 297 17.54 8.71 -2.44
N LYS A 298 18.02 7.48 -2.47
CA LYS A 298 18.49 6.74 -1.29
C LYS A 298 19.90 7.19 -0.83
N HIS A 299 20.73 7.63 -1.76
CA HIS A 299 22.12 8.07 -1.53
C HIS A 299 22.20 9.59 -1.46
#